data_461c7f62d891062570ba9f972d0f7912
#
_entry.id   461c7f62d891062570ba9f972d0f7912
#
_cell.length_a   1.000
_cell.length_b   1.000
_cell.length_c   1.000
_cell.angle_alpha   90.00
_cell.angle_beta   90.00
_cell.angle_gamma   90.00
#
_symmetry.space_group_name_H-M   'P 1'
#
loop_
_entity.id
_entity.type
_entity.pdbx_description
1 polymer ?
#
loop_
_entity_poly.entity_id
_entity_poly.type
_entity_poly.pdbx_seq_one_letter_code
_entity_poly.pdbx_strand_id
1 'polypeptide(L)'
;MATHAKVTSLDALETFRAALIVFMTKARRSLDEVGDEIRRTRQWIENDRRMYWEGEIRKRRRILEQAEQELFSARLSKFLEASTRQLAVRKAREAVAEAESKLRAVKLWNQKYDAAADPLAKGLEGLRHFIERQMPGAVSFLVQSQKILEAYTTPAAADSGGETTSSAAAPQT
;
A
#
# COMPACT_ATOMS: atom_id res chain seq x y z
N MET A 1 -19.03 21.88 23.30
CA MET A 1 -18.51 23.26 23.14
C MET A 1 -17.45 23.26 22.07
N ALA A 2 -17.74 23.84 20.92
CA ALA A 2 -16.75 23.93 19.84
C ALA A 2 -15.73 25.00 20.23
N THR A 3 -14.51 24.59 20.50
CA THR A 3 -13.38 25.50 20.68
C THR A 3 -13.05 26.10 19.31
N HIS A 4 -13.50 27.32 19.07
CA HIS A 4 -13.04 28.10 17.93
C HIS A 4 -11.53 28.34 18.10
N ALA A 5 -10.72 27.66 17.32
CA ALA A 5 -9.30 27.99 17.23
C ALA A 5 -9.19 29.43 16.69
N LYS A 6 -8.73 30.36 17.52
CA LYS A 6 -8.39 31.71 17.08
C LYS A 6 -7.20 31.61 16.14
N VAL A 7 -7.44 31.65 14.85
CA VAL A 7 -6.38 31.78 13.86
C VAL A 7 -5.90 33.23 13.91
N THR A 8 -4.76 33.46 14.53
CA THR A 8 -4.25 34.81 14.82
C THR A 8 -3.36 35.38 13.72
N SER A 9 -3.01 34.60 12.68
CA SER A 9 -2.13 35.07 11.63
C SER A 9 -2.39 34.35 10.29
N LEU A 10 -2.34 35.10 9.21
CA LEU A 10 -2.37 34.59 7.82
C LEU A 10 -1.24 33.62 7.55
N ASP A 11 -0.04 33.91 8.08
CA ASP A 11 1.15 33.06 7.95
C ASP A 11 0.93 31.66 8.54
N ALA A 12 0.16 31.55 9.65
CA ALA A 12 -0.17 30.26 10.24
C ALA A 12 -1.04 29.41 9.31
N LEU A 13 -2.00 30.01 8.60
CA LEU A 13 -2.83 29.34 7.60
C LEU A 13 -2.01 28.89 6.40
N GLU A 14 -1.09 29.71 5.93
CA GLU A 14 -0.20 29.39 4.84
C GLU A 14 0.73 28.22 5.20
N THR A 15 1.36 28.27 6.36
CA THR A 15 2.19 27.21 6.91
C THR A 15 1.39 25.90 7.06
N PHE A 16 0.17 25.98 7.58
CA PHE A 16 -0.70 24.80 7.71
C PHE A 16 -1.07 24.21 6.35
N ARG A 17 -1.42 25.04 5.37
CA ARG A 17 -1.73 24.60 4.01
C ARG A 17 -0.53 23.90 3.37
N ALA A 18 0.67 24.48 3.48
CA ALA A 18 1.89 23.87 2.97
C ALA A 18 2.17 22.51 3.63
N ALA A 19 2.06 22.43 4.95
CA ALA A 19 2.21 21.17 5.70
C ALA A 19 1.18 20.12 5.29
N LEU A 20 -0.07 20.53 5.04
CA LEU A 20 -1.15 19.64 4.60
C LEU A 20 -0.84 19.04 3.21
N ILE A 21 -0.35 19.84 2.26
CA ILE A 21 0.06 19.37 0.93
C ILE A 21 1.20 18.36 1.03
N VAL A 22 2.21 18.65 1.85
CA VAL A 22 3.33 17.72 2.10
C VAL A 22 2.85 16.43 2.74
N PHE A 23 1.94 16.53 3.72
CA PHE A 23 1.33 15.35 4.34
C PHE A 23 0.57 14.49 3.32
N MET A 24 -0.28 15.10 2.47
CA MET A 24 -1.01 14.39 1.43
C MET A 24 -0.09 13.64 0.48
N THR A 25 1.00 14.28 0.07
CA THR A 25 1.99 13.67 -0.84
C THR A 25 2.68 12.47 -0.19
N LYS A 26 3.11 12.61 1.05
CA LYS A 26 3.75 11.52 1.81
C LYS A 26 2.77 10.38 2.07
N ALA A 27 1.55 10.70 2.47
CA ALA A 27 0.52 9.71 2.75
C ALA A 27 0.14 8.90 1.51
N ARG A 28 -0.02 9.54 0.34
CA ARG A 28 -0.23 8.83 -0.94
C ARG A 28 0.89 7.83 -1.21
N ARG A 29 2.13 8.28 -1.13
CA ARG A 29 3.29 7.42 -1.37
C ARG A 29 3.30 6.22 -0.43
N SER A 30 3.08 6.44 0.87
CA SER A 30 3.04 5.33 1.84
C SER A 30 1.89 4.36 1.57
N LEU A 31 0.72 4.84 1.16
CA LEU A 31 -0.41 3.98 0.78
C LEU A 31 -0.10 3.15 -0.48
N ASP A 32 0.58 3.73 -1.46
CA ASP A 32 1.01 3.01 -2.66
C ASP A 32 2.03 1.92 -2.30
N GLU A 33 3.03 2.24 -1.48
CA GLU A 33 4.04 1.29 -1.01
C GLU A 33 3.41 0.10 -0.28
N VAL A 34 2.45 0.35 0.63
CA VAL A 34 1.73 -0.71 1.35
C VAL A 34 0.85 -1.53 0.41
N GLY A 35 0.14 -0.89 -0.52
CA GLY A 35 -0.67 -1.58 -1.51
C GLY A 35 0.16 -2.49 -2.42
N ASP A 36 1.33 -2.04 -2.83
CA ASP A 36 2.29 -2.83 -3.63
C ASP A 36 2.84 -4.01 -2.84
N GLU A 37 3.12 -3.83 -1.55
CA GLU A 37 3.62 -4.91 -0.71
C GLU A 37 2.56 -6.00 -0.48
N ILE A 38 1.30 -5.61 -0.27
CA ILE A 38 0.19 -6.57 -0.19
C ILE A 38 0.08 -7.38 -1.49
N ARG A 39 0.16 -6.72 -2.66
CA ARG A 39 0.10 -7.40 -3.97
C ARG A 39 1.28 -8.33 -4.19
N ARG A 40 2.50 -7.88 -3.90
CA ARG A 40 3.74 -8.69 -4.01
C ARG A 40 3.69 -9.92 -3.12
N THR A 41 3.29 -9.75 -1.86
CA THR A 41 3.23 -10.87 -0.92
C THR A 41 2.18 -11.89 -1.35
N ARG A 42 1.00 -11.45 -1.81
CA ARG A 42 -0.03 -12.34 -2.37
C ARG A 42 0.51 -13.14 -3.55
N GLN A 43 1.09 -12.47 -4.53
CA GLN A 43 1.66 -13.11 -5.71
C GLN A 43 2.78 -14.11 -5.36
N TRP A 44 3.64 -13.76 -4.40
CA TRP A 44 4.70 -14.65 -3.94
C TRP A 44 4.17 -15.91 -3.27
N ILE A 45 3.13 -15.80 -2.40
CA ILE A 45 2.51 -16.98 -1.78
C ILE A 45 1.80 -17.82 -2.83
N GLU A 46 0.99 -17.21 -3.68
CA GLU A 46 0.11 -17.86 -4.63
C GLU A 46 0.89 -18.55 -5.76
N ASN A 47 1.90 -17.88 -6.30
CA ASN A 47 2.63 -18.35 -7.46
C ASN A 47 4.00 -18.93 -7.06
N ASP A 48 4.91 -18.13 -6.53
CA ASP A 48 6.32 -18.52 -6.39
C ASP A 48 6.48 -19.68 -5.42
N ARG A 49 5.86 -19.59 -4.26
CA ARG A 49 5.96 -20.65 -3.25
C ARG A 49 5.23 -21.91 -3.65
N ARG A 50 4.09 -21.78 -4.29
CA ARG A 50 3.35 -22.92 -4.82
C ARG A 50 4.13 -23.63 -5.91
N MET A 51 4.62 -22.91 -6.92
CA MET A 51 5.40 -23.47 -8.03
C MET A 51 6.70 -24.11 -7.54
N TYR A 52 7.37 -23.49 -6.57
CA TYR A 52 8.55 -24.05 -5.95
C TYR A 52 8.28 -25.43 -5.34
N TRP A 53 7.27 -25.56 -4.49
CA TRP A 53 6.96 -26.83 -3.84
C TRP A 53 6.42 -27.87 -4.81
N GLU A 54 5.66 -27.49 -5.82
CA GLU A 54 5.24 -28.40 -6.89
C GLU A 54 6.46 -28.92 -7.69
N GLY A 55 7.46 -28.08 -7.93
CA GLY A 55 8.73 -28.47 -8.53
C GLY A 55 9.52 -29.46 -7.65
N GLU A 56 9.64 -29.15 -6.35
CA GLU A 56 10.31 -30.02 -5.38
C GLU A 56 9.61 -31.39 -5.24
N ILE A 57 8.27 -31.43 -5.25
CA ILE A 57 7.54 -32.71 -5.26
C ILE A 57 7.89 -33.53 -6.50
N ARG A 58 7.88 -32.94 -7.69
CA ARG A 58 8.24 -33.63 -8.93
C ARG A 58 9.67 -34.17 -8.88
N LYS A 59 10.63 -33.38 -8.39
CA LYS A 59 12.02 -33.77 -8.22
C LYS A 59 12.18 -34.93 -7.23
N ARG A 60 11.58 -34.83 -6.05
CA ARG A 60 11.66 -35.85 -5.00
C ARG A 60 10.94 -37.14 -5.41
N ARG A 61 9.84 -37.07 -6.17
CA ARG A 61 9.18 -38.26 -6.73
C ARG A 61 10.06 -39.03 -7.72
N ARG A 62 10.84 -38.33 -8.58
CA ARG A 62 11.80 -38.99 -9.45
C ARG A 62 12.88 -39.70 -8.65
N ILE A 63 13.40 -39.12 -7.58
CA ILE A 63 14.36 -39.74 -6.68
C ILE A 63 13.76 -40.99 -6.01
N LEU A 64 12.51 -40.91 -5.57
CA LEU A 64 11.81 -42.07 -5.01
C LEU A 64 11.67 -43.19 -6.04
N GLU A 65 11.22 -42.89 -7.23
CA GLU A 65 11.05 -43.85 -8.31
C GLU A 65 12.38 -44.54 -8.62
N GLN A 66 13.49 -43.80 -8.72
CA GLN A 66 14.82 -44.36 -8.90
C GLN A 66 15.23 -45.28 -7.74
N ALA A 67 15.02 -44.87 -6.50
CA ALA A 67 15.33 -45.69 -5.33
C ALA A 67 14.46 -46.97 -5.28
N GLU A 68 13.22 -46.95 -5.72
CA GLU A 68 12.33 -48.10 -5.81
C GLU A 68 12.81 -49.07 -6.93
N GLN A 69 13.26 -48.56 -8.09
CA GLN A 69 13.86 -49.36 -9.15
C GLN A 69 15.17 -50.04 -8.70
N GLU A 70 16.04 -49.32 -7.99
CA GLU A 70 17.27 -49.87 -7.42
C GLU A 70 16.98 -50.96 -6.39
N LEU A 71 15.99 -50.75 -5.51
CA LEU A 71 15.57 -51.78 -4.55
C LEU A 71 15.02 -53.03 -5.27
N PHE A 72 14.23 -52.85 -6.32
CA PHE A 72 13.68 -53.94 -7.10
C PHE A 72 14.80 -54.76 -7.75
N SER A 73 15.79 -54.11 -8.39
CA SER A 73 16.96 -54.74 -8.99
C SER A 73 17.80 -55.48 -7.96
N ALA A 74 18.03 -54.90 -6.76
CA ALA A 74 18.80 -55.53 -5.69
C ALA A 74 18.09 -56.79 -5.14
N ARG A 75 16.77 -56.81 -5.10
CA ARG A 75 16.00 -57.99 -4.69
C ARG A 75 16.10 -59.16 -5.71
N LEU A 76 16.11 -58.87 -7.00
CA LEU A 76 16.27 -59.84 -8.06
C LEU A 76 17.65 -60.46 -8.05
N SER A 77 18.70 -59.68 -7.75
CA SER A 77 20.08 -60.15 -7.74
C SER A 77 20.52 -60.84 -6.45
N LYS A 78 19.63 -61.07 -5.48
CA LYS A 78 19.92 -61.70 -4.16
C LYS A 78 21.09 -61.03 -3.40
N PHE A 79 21.34 -59.75 -3.61
CA PHE A 79 22.45 -59.04 -2.98
C PHE A 79 22.10 -58.69 -1.51
N LEU A 80 23.14 -58.77 -0.65
CA LEU A 80 23.05 -58.38 0.79
C LEU A 80 22.67 -56.91 1.04
N GLU A 81 22.65 -56.05 0.03
CA GLU A 81 22.40 -54.62 0.12
C GLU A 81 20.91 -54.24 0.15
N ALA A 82 19.98 -55.18 0.15
CA ALA A 82 18.55 -54.92 0.11
C ALA A 82 18.07 -54.05 1.30
N SER A 83 18.69 -54.20 2.48
CA SER A 83 18.35 -53.39 3.67
C SER A 83 18.72 -51.90 3.52
N THR A 84 19.90 -51.62 2.93
CA THR A 84 20.37 -50.26 2.67
C THR A 84 19.49 -49.56 1.62
N ARG A 85 19.14 -50.29 0.56
CA ARG A 85 18.21 -49.78 -0.49
C ARG A 85 16.81 -49.55 0.06
N GLN A 86 16.33 -50.41 0.97
CA GLN A 86 15.05 -50.20 1.63
C GLN A 86 15.03 -48.94 2.48
N LEU A 87 16.13 -48.63 3.19
CA LEU A 87 16.29 -47.40 3.95
C LEU A 87 16.28 -46.17 3.01
N ALA A 88 16.94 -46.25 1.84
CA ALA A 88 16.93 -45.18 0.85
C ALA A 88 15.50 -44.87 0.35
N VAL A 89 14.71 -45.91 0.03
CA VAL A 89 13.31 -45.73 -0.37
C VAL A 89 12.49 -45.10 0.74
N ARG A 90 12.69 -45.51 2.01
CA ARG A 90 12.00 -44.91 3.14
C ARG A 90 12.30 -43.42 3.28
N LYS A 91 13.60 -43.05 3.22
CA LYS A 91 14.01 -41.64 3.25
C LYS A 91 13.43 -40.83 2.09
N ALA A 92 13.41 -41.41 0.88
CA ALA A 92 12.82 -40.73 -0.27
C ALA A 92 11.32 -40.53 -0.12
N ARG A 93 10.57 -41.50 0.44
CA ARG A 93 9.15 -41.34 0.74
C ARG A 93 8.89 -40.26 1.80
N GLU A 94 9.69 -40.24 2.86
CA GLU A 94 9.61 -39.20 3.89
C GLU A 94 9.86 -37.81 3.28
N ALA A 95 10.82 -37.68 2.40
CA ALA A 95 11.11 -36.42 1.69
C ALA A 95 9.96 -35.95 0.79
N VAL A 96 9.29 -36.89 0.08
CA VAL A 96 8.08 -36.54 -0.71
C VAL A 96 6.96 -36.08 0.20
N ALA A 97 6.70 -36.81 1.28
CA ALA A 97 5.63 -36.48 2.24
C ALA A 97 5.86 -35.12 2.90
N GLU A 98 7.12 -34.79 3.21
CA GLU A 98 7.51 -33.46 3.70
C GLU A 98 7.16 -32.36 2.69
N ALA A 99 7.57 -32.51 1.41
CA ALA A 99 7.29 -31.53 0.39
C ALA A 99 5.78 -31.33 0.15
N GLU A 100 5.00 -32.41 0.15
CA GLU A 100 3.55 -32.37 0.06
C GLU A 100 2.90 -31.66 1.27
N SER A 101 3.45 -31.88 2.46
CA SER A 101 3.02 -31.17 3.67
C SER A 101 3.30 -29.65 3.57
N LYS A 102 4.48 -29.28 3.05
CA LYS A 102 4.81 -27.86 2.80
C LYS A 102 3.87 -27.23 1.77
N LEU A 103 3.54 -27.94 0.69
CA LEU A 103 2.58 -27.44 -0.31
C LEU A 103 1.18 -27.22 0.31
N ARG A 104 0.72 -28.15 1.15
CA ARG A 104 -0.55 -27.99 1.90
C ARG A 104 -0.50 -26.77 2.81
N ALA A 105 0.61 -26.56 3.51
CA ALA A 105 0.82 -25.39 4.36
C ALA A 105 0.75 -24.09 3.55
N VAL A 106 1.40 -24.02 2.37
CA VAL A 106 1.33 -22.86 1.48
C VAL A 106 -0.12 -22.55 1.06
N LYS A 107 -0.90 -23.56 0.67
CA LYS A 107 -2.32 -23.37 0.32
C LYS A 107 -3.14 -22.82 1.49
N LEU A 108 -2.92 -23.34 2.70
CA LEU A 108 -3.59 -22.83 3.90
C LEU A 108 -3.16 -21.38 4.23
N TRP A 109 -1.88 -21.07 4.04
CA TRP A 109 -1.36 -19.72 4.23
C TRP A 109 -1.97 -18.73 3.25
N ASN A 110 -2.14 -19.13 1.98
CA ASN A 110 -2.80 -18.28 0.99
C ASN A 110 -4.22 -17.89 1.43
N GLN A 111 -5.02 -18.87 1.85
CA GLN A 111 -6.38 -18.62 2.34
C GLN A 111 -6.41 -17.70 3.58
N LYS A 112 -5.50 -17.93 4.54
CA LYS A 112 -5.40 -17.10 5.75
C LYS A 112 -4.92 -15.69 5.44
N TYR A 113 -3.99 -15.55 4.49
CA TYR A 113 -3.48 -14.25 4.06
C TYR A 113 -4.58 -13.42 3.42
N ASP A 114 -5.34 -13.98 2.49
CA ASP A 114 -6.45 -13.28 1.84
C ASP A 114 -7.51 -12.85 2.85
N ALA A 115 -7.89 -13.72 3.77
CA ALA A 115 -8.86 -13.40 4.81
C ALA A 115 -8.39 -12.23 5.72
N ALA A 116 -7.09 -12.12 5.99
CA ALA A 116 -6.52 -11.06 6.81
C ALA A 116 -6.23 -9.78 5.99
N ALA A 117 -5.74 -9.92 4.76
CA ALA A 117 -5.30 -8.80 3.93
C ALA A 117 -6.46 -8.06 3.25
N ASP A 118 -7.54 -8.72 2.85
CA ASP A 118 -8.65 -8.11 2.14
C ASP A 118 -9.36 -6.98 2.92
N PRO A 119 -9.68 -7.13 4.22
CA PRO A 119 -10.27 -6.03 4.97
C PRO A 119 -9.31 -4.84 5.12
N LEU A 120 -8.01 -5.10 5.26
CA LEU A 120 -6.98 -4.04 5.33
C LEU A 120 -6.83 -3.33 3.99
N ALA A 121 -6.81 -4.06 2.87
CA ALA A 121 -6.77 -3.49 1.52
C ALA A 121 -7.97 -2.58 1.26
N LYS A 122 -9.18 -2.98 1.67
CA LYS A 122 -10.38 -2.13 1.58
C LYS A 122 -10.26 -0.86 2.43
N GLY A 123 -9.69 -0.95 3.63
CA GLY A 123 -9.40 0.21 4.48
C GLY A 123 -8.41 1.17 3.82
N LEU A 124 -7.35 0.65 3.20
CA LEU A 124 -6.37 1.44 2.44
C LEU A 124 -7.03 2.17 1.25
N GLU A 125 -7.90 1.52 0.50
CA GLU A 125 -8.63 2.16 -0.60
C GLU A 125 -9.55 3.28 -0.10
N GLY A 126 -10.23 3.09 1.03
CA GLY A 126 -11.03 4.14 1.67
C GLY A 126 -10.19 5.36 2.06
N LEU A 127 -9.02 5.13 2.66
CA LEU A 127 -8.08 6.20 3.03
C LEU A 127 -7.48 6.89 1.80
N ARG A 128 -7.14 6.12 0.76
CA ARG A 128 -6.69 6.67 -0.53
C ARG A 128 -7.74 7.60 -1.12
N HIS A 129 -8.98 7.14 -1.21
CA HIS A 129 -10.09 7.96 -1.70
C HIS A 129 -10.28 9.25 -0.90
N PHE A 130 -10.15 9.19 0.42
CA PHE A 130 -10.21 10.38 1.28
C PHE A 130 -9.10 11.38 0.94
N ILE A 131 -7.85 10.92 0.86
CA ILE A 131 -6.69 11.77 0.56
C ILE A 131 -6.75 12.35 -0.86
N GLU A 132 -7.24 11.58 -1.83
CA GLU A 132 -7.25 11.99 -3.24
C GLU A 132 -8.45 12.87 -3.61
N ARG A 133 -9.59 12.66 -2.97
CA ARG A 133 -10.83 13.36 -3.35
C ARG A 133 -11.29 14.39 -2.34
N GLN A 134 -11.20 14.10 -1.06
CA GLN A 134 -11.74 15.01 -0.05
C GLN A 134 -10.72 16.04 0.42
N MET A 135 -9.48 15.65 0.66
CA MET A 135 -8.45 16.58 1.14
C MET A 135 -8.11 17.73 0.18
N PRO A 136 -8.11 17.58 -1.16
CA PRO A 136 -7.93 18.69 -2.08
C PRO A 136 -9.00 19.77 -1.91
N GLY A 137 -10.24 19.39 -1.58
CA GLY A 137 -11.30 20.34 -1.23
C GLY A 137 -10.96 21.17 0.00
N ALA A 138 -10.39 20.56 1.03
CA ALA A 138 -9.92 21.28 2.21
C ALA A 138 -8.77 22.26 1.88
N VAL A 139 -7.84 21.86 1.03
CA VAL A 139 -6.76 22.76 0.55
C VAL A 139 -7.35 23.96 -0.21
N SER A 140 -8.30 23.71 -1.11
CA SER A 140 -9.01 24.79 -1.85
C SER A 140 -9.76 25.74 -0.92
N PHE A 141 -10.43 25.20 0.09
CA PHE A 141 -11.10 25.99 1.11
C PHE A 141 -10.12 26.89 1.89
N LEU A 142 -8.95 26.36 2.28
CA LEU A 142 -7.90 27.15 2.94
C LEU A 142 -7.40 28.30 2.04
N VAL A 143 -7.19 28.04 0.74
CA VAL A 143 -6.79 29.08 -0.22
C VAL A 143 -7.84 30.17 -0.31
N GLN A 144 -9.12 29.80 -0.37
CA GLN A 144 -10.20 30.77 -0.46
C GLN A 144 -10.34 31.58 0.84
N SER A 145 -10.19 30.93 1.98
CA SER A 145 -10.20 31.60 3.28
C SER A 145 -9.06 32.60 3.44
N GLN A 146 -7.85 32.25 2.97
CA GLN A 146 -6.69 33.15 2.94
C GLN A 146 -6.99 34.41 2.11
N LYS A 147 -7.50 34.24 0.88
CA LYS A 147 -7.84 35.36 0.00
C LYS A 147 -8.86 36.30 0.62
N ILE A 148 -9.87 35.75 1.30
CA ILE A 148 -10.89 36.55 1.99
C ILE A 148 -10.24 37.35 3.14
N LEU A 149 -9.40 36.73 3.96
CA LEU A 149 -8.71 37.40 5.06
C LEU A 149 -7.73 38.46 4.58
N GLU A 150 -7.00 38.21 3.48
CA GLU A 150 -6.13 39.20 2.83
C GLU A 150 -6.93 40.42 2.37
N ALA A 151 -8.08 40.24 1.76
CA ALA A 151 -8.97 41.32 1.35
C ALA A 151 -9.46 42.17 2.52
N TYR A 152 -9.65 41.59 3.70
CA TYR A 152 -10.04 42.34 4.92
C TYR A 152 -8.85 43.04 5.59
N THR A 153 -7.63 42.56 5.39
CA THR A 153 -6.42 43.18 6.01
C THR A 153 -5.77 44.20 5.13
N THR A 154 -6.10 44.24 3.84
CA THR A 154 -5.64 45.32 2.95
C THR A 154 -6.61 46.50 3.12
N PRO A 155 -6.23 47.61 3.80
CA PRO A 155 -7.12 48.75 3.90
C PRO A 155 -7.36 49.31 2.48
N ALA A 156 -8.60 49.70 2.21
CA ALA A 156 -8.96 50.40 0.98
C ALA A 156 -8.19 51.72 0.90
N ALA A 157 -6.97 51.66 0.40
CA ALA A 157 -6.19 52.81 0.01
C ALA A 157 -6.64 53.15 -1.40
N ALA A 158 -7.55 54.05 -1.54
CA ALA A 158 -7.78 54.94 -2.67
C ALA A 158 -9.26 55.25 -2.84
N ASP A 159 -9.81 56.06 -1.93
CA ASP A 159 -10.85 56.98 -2.34
C ASP A 159 -10.69 58.31 -1.58
N SER A 160 -9.57 58.99 -1.79
CA SER A 160 -9.33 60.37 -1.38
C SER A 160 -8.60 61.10 -2.52
N GLY A 161 -9.34 61.43 -3.52
CA GLY A 161 -8.76 62.18 -4.66
C GLY A 161 -9.79 62.65 -5.64
N GLY A 162 -10.60 63.64 -5.23
CA GLY A 162 -11.57 64.16 -6.18
C GLY A 162 -12.41 65.36 -5.67
N GLU A 163 -11.91 66.14 -4.75
CA GLU A 163 -12.44 67.51 -4.60
C GLU A 163 -11.74 68.45 -5.54
N THR A 164 -12.29 68.67 -6.71
CA THR A 164 -11.98 69.84 -7.51
C THR A 164 -13.02 70.94 -7.23
N THR A 165 -12.56 71.91 -6.51
CA THR A 165 -13.15 73.25 -6.39
C THR A 165 -13.51 73.79 -7.78
N SER A 166 -14.78 73.97 -8.02
CA SER A 166 -15.20 74.90 -9.09
C SER A 166 -15.60 76.17 -8.45
N SER A 167 -14.73 77.16 -8.61
CA SER A 167 -14.92 78.54 -8.26
C SER A 167 -15.98 79.20 -9.14
N ALA A 168 -16.76 80.01 -8.50
CA ALA A 168 -17.74 80.90 -9.07
C ALA A 168 -17.20 81.95 -10.09
N ALA A 169 -18.03 82.24 -11.03
CA ALA A 169 -18.03 83.55 -11.66
C ALA A 169 -19.46 83.89 -12.05
N ALA A 170 -20.01 84.87 -11.40
CA ALA A 170 -21.18 85.58 -11.87
C ALA A 170 -20.78 86.54 -12.92
N PRO A 171 -21.61 86.91 -13.88
CA PRO A 171 -21.59 88.20 -14.50
C PRO A 171 -22.90 88.96 -14.25
N GLN A 172 -22.66 90.23 -13.99
CA GLN A 172 -23.62 91.31 -14.14
C GLN A 172 -24.01 91.60 -15.59
N THR A 173 -25.14 91.80 -15.87
CA THR A 173 -25.97 92.87 -16.42
C THR A 173 -27.24 92.27 -17.01
#